data_b6e2985b8ab26d5f4eaff296ece63e18
#
_entry.id   b6e2985b8ab26d5f4eaff296ece63e18
#
_cell.length_a   1.000
_cell.length_b   1.000
_cell.length_c   1.000
_cell.angle_alpha   90.00
_cell.angle_beta   90.00
_cell.angle_gamma   90.00
#
_symmetry.space_group_name_H-M   'P 1'
#
loop_
_entity.id
_entity.type
_entity.pdbx_description
1 polymer ?
#
loop_
_entity_poly.entity_id
_entity_poly.type
_entity_poly.pdbx_seq_one_letter_code
_entity_poly.pdbx_strand_id
1 'polypeptide(L)'
;MRTPLDSPFSPGSDTVPQVWAGRTAQLSDWRDVVRPRRLAGLPERGRTILGEAGLGKSSLVRKIAADAARRGDWVTPQLRIPSGTDPLKRVAVALLDVARQAHLATSREKRIGALLDRVEAVAAAGVSLTLREQQGPEPYSTLTELLVEIGRAAIRRGDVMVLIHIDEVQNIASEDALSQLLVTLGDALTHEEDVEVPGGMLIARTLPLAVYLTGLPEFADMAGARKGATFARRFRTTTLGPLGDDDLASALQPFLVEGWEISDDREGTTRVFMEPEAR
;
A
#
# COMPACT_ATOMS: atom_id res chain seq x y z
N MET A 1 0.86 26.42 -31.38
CA MET A 1 0.83 24.93 -31.45
C MET A 1 0.99 24.44 -30.02
N ARG A 2 0.01 23.73 -29.48
CA ARG A 2 0.09 23.23 -28.07
C ARG A 2 1.26 22.26 -27.96
N THR A 3 2.00 22.34 -26.87
CA THR A 3 3.16 21.46 -26.60
C THR A 3 2.77 20.43 -25.53
N PRO A 4 3.53 19.34 -25.37
CA PRO A 4 3.30 18.41 -24.27
C PRO A 4 3.35 19.06 -22.88
N LEU A 5 4.02 20.20 -22.72
CA LEU A 5 4.10 20.97 -21.48
C LEU A 5 2.77 21.64 -21.10
N ASP A 6 1.90 21.85 -22.10
CA ASP A 6 0.59 22.48 -21.92
C ASP A 6 -0.50 21.45 -21.54
N SER A 7 -0.15 20.16 -21.46
CA SER A 7 -1.09 19.09 -21.14
C SER A 7 -1.32 18.98 -19.63
N PRO A 8 -2.60 18.97 -19.16
CA PRO A 8 -2.90 18.68 -17.76
C PRO A 8 -2.76 17.19 -17.42
N PHE A 9 -2.47 16.34 -18.41
CA PHE A 9 -2.33 14.91 -18.26
C PHE A 9 -0.87 14.52 -18.20
N SER A 10 -0.51 13.65 -17.26
CA SER A 10 0.85 13.13 -17.06
C SER A 10 0.84 11.60 -17.18
N PRO A 11 0.66 11.05 -18.39
CA PRO A 11 0.62 9.60 -18.59
C PRO A 11 1.97 8.96 -18.19
N GLY A 12 1.89 7.80 -17.52
CA GLY A 12 3.09 7.04 -17.13
C GLY A 12 3.89 7.62 -15.95
N SER A 13 3.45 8.72 -15.34
CA SER A 13 4.17 9.37 -14.23
C SER A 13 3.86 8.77 -12.85
N ASP A 14 2.99 7.78 -12.76
CA ASP A 14 2.47 7.21 -11.49
C ASP A 14 1.90 8.26 -10.52
N THR A 15 1.57 9.43 -11.00
CA THR A 15 0.98 10.50 -10.19
C THR A 15 -0.50 10.23 -9.92
N VAL A 16 -1.01 10.78 -8.84
CA VAL A 16 -2.46 10.86 -8.63
C VAL A 16 -2.98 11.94 -9.58
N PRO A 17 -3.90 11.63 -10.49
CA PRO A 17 -4.42 12.62 -11.43
C PRO A 17 -5.15 13.74 -10.68
N GLN A 18 -5.13 14.94 -11.26
CA GLN A 18 -5.83 16.12 -10.71
C GLN A 18 -7.35 15.87 -10.63
N VAL A 19 -7.91 15.30 -11.67
CA VAL A 19 -9.31 14.87 -11.71
C VAL A 19 -9.35 13.35 -11.62
N TRP A 20 -10.11 12.85 -10.67
CA TRP A 20 -10.26 11.42 -10.43
C TRP A 20 -11.53 10.90 -11.08
N ALA A 21 -11.40 9.86 -11.90
CA ALA A 21 -12.53 9.20 -12.56
C ALA A 21 -12.68 7.76 -12.07
N GLY A 22 -13.90 7.35 -11.86
CA GLY A 22 -14.27 5.97 -11.54
C GLY A 22 -13.62 5.40 -10.29
N ARG A 23 -13.50 4.08 -10.26
CA ARG A 23 -12.91 3.32 -9.13
C ARG A 23 -13.59 3.58 -7.79
N THR A 24 -14.83 4.05 -7.83
CA THR A 24 -15.61 4.42 -6.64
C THR A 24 -15.76 3.24 -5.68
N ALA A 25 -15.98 2.04 -6.21
CA ALA A 25 -16.10 0.82 -5.40
C ALA A 25 -14.84 0.52 -4.59
N GLN A 26 -13.64 0.70 -5.18
CA GLN A 26 -12.37 0.44 -4.50
C GLN A 26 -12.06 1.53 -3.47
N LEU A 27 -12.37 2.78 -3.77
CA LEU A 27 -12.21 3.88 -2.82
C LEU A 27 -13.19 3.75 -1.64
N SER A 28 -14.44 3.35 -1.90
CA SER A 28 -15.43 3.06 -0.86
C SER A 28 -15.06 1.84 -0.03
N ASP A 29 -14.50 0.78 -0.65
CA ASP A 29 -14.01 -0.39 0.10
C ASP A 29 -12.96 0.00 1.14
N TRP A 30 -12.03 0.91 0.80
CA TRP A 30 -11.08 1.46 1.77
C TRP A 30 -11.77 2.27 2.86
N ARG A 31 -12.56 3.25 2.46
CA ARG A 31 -13.11 4.26 3.36
C ARG A 31 -14.18 3.71 4.29
N ASP A 32 -15.04 2.82 3.75
CA ASP A 32 -16.28 2.40 4.40
C ASP A 32 -16.20 0.96 4.95
N VAL A 33 -15.20 0.18 4.53
CA VAL A 33 -15.02 -1.22 4.97
C VAL A 33 -13.68 -1.44 5.65
N VAL A 34 -12.55 -1.34 4.92
CA VAL A 34 -11.25 -1.76 5.42
C VAL A 34 -10.83 -0.93 6.64
N ARG A 35 -10.78 0.40 6.48
CA ARG A 35 -10.33 1.30 7.56
C ARG A 35 -11.21 1.19 8.81
N PRO A 36 -12.54 1.38 8.75
CA PRO A 36 -13.36 1.34 9.95
C PRO A 36 -13.39 -0.03 10.65
N ARG A 37 -13.40 -1.12 9.88
CA ARG A 37 -13.38 -2.46 10.48
C ARG A 37 -12.06 -2.73 11.22
N ARG A 38 -10.92 -2.40 10.61
CA ARG A 38 -9.60 -2.57 11.21
C ARG A 38 -9.41 -1.71 12.45
N LEU A 39 -9.86 -0.46 12.43
CA LEU A 39 -9.84 0.42 13.60
C LEU A 39 -10.73 -0.10 14.73
N ALA A 40 -11.85 -0.74 14.39
CA ALA A 40 -12.69 -1.42 15.37
C ALA A 40 -12.06 -2.74 15.90
N GLY A 41 -10.91 -3.17 15.41
CA GLY A 41 -10.26 -4.42 15.76
C GLY A 41 -10.91 -5.65 15.14
N LEU A 42 -11.72 -5.47 14.09
CA LEU A 42 -12.40 -6.56 13.39
C LEU A 42 -11.51 -7.13 12.29
N PRO A 43 -11.54 -8.45 12.06
CA PRO A 43 -10.76 -9.08 11.01
C PRO A 43 -11.20 -8.59 9.63
N GLU A 44 -10.21 -8.30 8.78
CA GLU A 44 -10.40 -7.93 7.39
C GLU A 44 -9.21 -8.45 6.55
N ARG A 45 -9.48 -8.84 5.31
CA ARG A 45 -8.44 -9.34 4.39
C ARG A 45 -7.62 -8.19 3.80
N GLY A 46 -6.37 -8.47 3.44
CA GLY A 46 -5.59 -7.61 2.57
C GLY A 46 -6.27 -7.44 1.20
N ARG A 47 -5.75 -6.58 0.36
CA ARG A 47 -6.27 -6.34 -0.99
C ARG A 47 -5.19 -6.63 -2.03
N THR A 48 -5.56 -7.37 -3.06
CA THR A 48 -4.75 -7.55 -4.27
C THR A 48 -5.51 -6.90 -5.43
N ILE A 49 -4.89 -5.92 -6.07
CA ILE A 49 -5.46 -5.20 -7.20
C ILE A 49 -4.67 -5.57 -8.45
N LEU A 50 -5.29 -6.31 -9.33
CA LEU A 50 -4.70 -6.78 -10.59
C LEU A 50 -5.27 -6.04 -11.78
N GLY A 51 -4.59 -6.09 -12.89
CA GLY A 51 -5.03 -5.54 -14.17
C GLY A 51 -3.86 -5.26 -15.10
N GLU A 52 -4.15 -5.04 -16.36
CA GLU A 52 -3.16 -4.71 -17.38
C GLU A 52 -2.39 -3.42 -17.05
N ALA A 53 -1.26 -3.24 -17.73
CA ALA A 53 -0.49 -2.01 -17.60
C ALA A 53 -1.33 -0.79 -18.00
N GLY A 54 -1.14 0.34 -17.32
CA GLY A 54 -1.85 1.58 -17.62
C GLY A 54 -3.27 1.71 -17.02
N LEU A 55 -3.86 0.67 -16.42
CA LEU A 55 -5.21 0.73 -15.84
C LEU A 55 -5.31 1.51 -14.51
N GLY A 56 -4.24 2.13 -14.06
CA GLY A 56 -4.25 3.02 -12.90
C GLY A 56 -4.21 2.31 -11.55
N LYS A 57 -3.74 1.05 -11.47
CA LYS A 57 -3.60 0.29 -10.21
C LYS A 57 -2.80 1.05 -9.17
N SER A 58 -1.58 1.44 -9.52
CA SER A 58 -0.66 2.15 -8.62
C SER A 58 -1.21 3.52 -8.23
N SER A 59 -1.83 4.26 -9.18
CA SER A 59 -2.48 5.54 -8.91
C SER A 59 -3.66 5.40 -7.93
N LEU A 60 -4.45 4.31 -8.05
CA LEU A 60 -5.55 4.02 -7.14
C LEU A 60 -5.05 3.82 -5.70
N VAL A 61 -4.02 2.99 -5.50
CA VAL A 61 -3.50 2.75 -4.15
C VAL A 61 -2.78 3.99 -3.62
N ARG A 62 -2.11 4.78 -4.47
CA ARG A 62 -1.59 6.09 -4.06
C ARG A 62 -2.69 7.05 -3.61
N LYS A 63 -3.84 7.06 -4.28
CA LYS A 63 -5.00 7.87 -3.86
C LYS A 63 -5.48 7.43 -2.48
N ILE A 64 -5.59 6.12 -2.25
CA ILE A 64 -5.95 5.55 -0.94
C ILE A 64 -4.89 5.95 0.11
N ALA A 65 -3.60 5.80 -0.20
CA ALA A 65 -2.49 6.14 0.68
C ALA A 65 -2.47 7.64 1.05
N ALA A 66 -2.73 8.51 0.08
CA ALA A 66 -2.82 9.95 0.31
C ALA A 66 -4.04 10.31 1.20
N ASP A 67 -5.16 9.63 1.04
CA ASP A 67 -6.33 9.80 1.91
C ASP A 67 -6.05 9.32 3.33
N ALA A 68 -5.43 8.15 3.47
CA ALA A 68 -4.99 7.60 4.75
C ALA A 68 -4.02 8.56 5.48
N ALA A 69 -2.99 9.05 4.80
CA ALA A 69 -2.01 9.97 5.37
C ALA A 69 -2.66 11.29 5.85
N ARG A 70 -3.63 11.85 5.09
CA ARG A 70 -4.38 13.04 5.52
C ARG A 70 -5.21 12.81 6.79
N ARG A 71 -5.58 11.57 7.07
CA ARG A 71 -6.29 11.18 8.30
C ARG A 71 -5.37 10.89 9.47
N GLY A 72 -4.04 11.00 9.28
CA GLY A 72 -3.03 10.70 10.28
C GLY A 72 -2.62 9.23 10.34
N ASP A 73 -3.05 8.41 9.39
CA ASP A 73 -2.63 7.01 9.29
C ASP A 73 -1.14 6.92 8.89
N TRP A 74 -0.47 5.89 9.35
CA TRP A 74 0.93 5.62 9.00
C TRP A 74 0.99 4.85 7.69
N VAL A 75 1.68 5.39 6.71
CA VAL A 75 1.66 4.87 5.35
C VAL A 75 3.10 4.61 4.87
N THR A 76 3.36 3.40 4.37
CA THR A 76 4.63 3.15 3.69
C THR A 76 4.69 3.91 2.37
N PRO A 77 5.88 4.30 1.89
CA PRO A 77 6.01 4.66 0.49
C PRO A 77 5.57 3.48 -0.38
N GLN A 78 5.22 3.75 -1.64
CA GLN A 78 4.94 2.69 -2.61
C GLN A 78 6.20 1.84 -2.80
N LEU A 79 6.10 0.56 -2.45
CA LEU A 79 7.21 -0.38 -2.50
C LEU A 79 7.20 -1.11 -3.83
N ARG A 80 8.03 -0.71 -4.76
CA ARG A 80 8.35 -1.52 -5.94
C ARG A 80 9.42 -2.52 -5.59
N ILE A 81 9.22 -3.76 -6.01
CA ILE A 81 10.17 -4.86 -5.80
C ILE A 81 10.88 -5.13 -7.13
N PRO A 82 12.10 -4.60 -7.34
CA PRO A 82 12.88 -4.94 -8.53
C PRO A 82 13.24 -6.43 -8.53
N SER A 83 13.37 -7.01 -9.74
CA SER A 83 13.86 -8.38 -9.89
C SER A 83 15.19 -8.59 -9.17
N GLY A 84 15.32 -9.70 -8.44
CA GLY A 84 16.54 -10.03 -7.68
C GLY A 84 16.67 -9.29 -6.33
N THR A 85 15.71 -8.44 -5.96
CA THR A 85 15.67 -7.80 -4.64
C THR A 85 14.92 -8.68 -3.65
N ASP A 86 15.42 -8.77 -2.41
CA ASP A 86 14.74 -9.44 -1.32
C ASP A 86 13.49 -8.63 -0.89
N PRO A 87 12.27 -9.17 -1.10
CA PRO A 87 11.04 -8.46 -0.80
C PRO A 87 10.82 -8.23 0.70
N LEU A 88 11.25 -9.17 1.55
CA LEU A 88 11.12 -9.04 3.02
C LEU A 88 11.98 -7.90 3.53
N LYS A 89 13.22 -7.81 3.05
CA LYS A 89 14.13 -6.71 3.37
C LYS A 89 13.55 -5.36 2.93
N ARG A 90 12.97 -5.31 1.71
CA ARG A 90 12.38 -4.08 1.18
C ARG A 90 11.21 -3.59 2.05
N VAL A 91 10.34 -4.50 2.46
CA VAL A 91 9.22 -4.18 3.36
C VAL A 91 9.73 -3.78 4.74
N ALA A 92 10.73 -4.49 5.29
CA ALA A 92 11.31 -4.16 6.59
C ALA A 92 11.88 -2.74 6.63
N VAL A 93 12.65 -2.33 5.60
CA VAL A 93 13.19 -0.97 5.50
C VAL A 93 12.08 0.09 5.47
N ALA A 94 11.02 -0.15 4.70
CA ALA A 94 9.89 0.79 4.66
C ALA A 94 9.14 0.89 6.00
N LEU A 95 9.04 -0.21 6.73
CA LEU A 95 8.45 -0.20 8.08
C LEU A 95 9.34 0.51 9.10
N LEU A 96 10.68 0.43 8.96
CA LEU A 96 11.60 1.25 9.74
C LEU A 96 11.34 2.75 9.53
N ASP A 97 11.14 3.16 8.28
CA ASP A 97 10.85 4.56 7.97
C ASP A 97 9.49 5.00 8.56
N VAL A 98 8.47 4.15 8.48
CA VAL A 98 7.18 4.39 9.16
C VAL A 98 7.38 4.53 10.68
N ALA A 99 8.14 3.63 11.30
CA ALA A 99 8.40 3.68 12.74
C ALA A 99 9.16 4.96 13.15
N ARG A 100 10.11 5.42 12.33
CA ARG A 100 10.83 6.70 12.55
C ARG A 100 9.88 7.89 12.42
N GLN A 101 9.07 7.96 11.36
CA GLN A 101 8.08 9.03 11.15
C GLN A 101 7.03 9.08 12.26
N ALA A 102 6.61 7.93 12.78
CA ALA A 102 5.70 7.82 13.90
C ALA A 102 6.36 8.06 15.27
N HIS A 103 7.67 8.37 15.31
CA HIS A 103 8.47 8.56 16.52
C HIS A 103 8.49 7.35 17.47
N LEU A 104 8.34 6.14 16.93
CA LEU A 104 8.32 4.90 17.74
C LEU A 104 9.71 4.55 18.28
N ALA A 105 10.78 4.91 17.60
CA ALA A 105 12.16 4.68 18.03
C ALA A 105 12.53 5.45 19.32
N THR A 106 11.88 6.57 19.58
CA THR A 106 12.09 7.42 20.76
C THR A 106 11.12 7.13 21.90
N SER A 107 10.13 6.28 21.66
CA SER A 107 9.19 5.86 22.70
C SER A 107 9.93 5.01 23.75
N ARG A 108 9.47 5.04 25.02
CA ARG A 108 10.03 4.24 26.13
C ARG A 108 9.96 2.71 25.91
N GLU A 109 9.59 2.28 24.72
CA GLU A 109 9.40 0.88 24.35
C GLU A 109 10.72 0.28 23.86
N LYS A 110 11.51 -0.22 24.80
CA LYS A 110 12.79 -0.91 24.54
C LYS A 110 12.68 -2.05 23.50
N ARG A 111 11.50 -2.68 23.39
CA ARG A 111 11.25 -3.76 22.42
C ARG A 111 11.27 -3.28 20.96
N ILE A 112 10.59 -2.18 20.66
CA ILE A 112 10.58 -1.63 19.30
C ILE A 112 11.99 -1.17 18.92
N GLY A 113 12.69 -0.45 19.80
CA GLY A 113 14.06 -0.03 19.56
C GLY A 113 14.98 -1.21 19.21
N ALA A 114 14.97 -2.27 20.02
CA ALA A 114 15.79 -3.46 19.77
C ALA A 114 15.43 -4.21 18.47
N LEU A 115 14.14 -4.22 18.07
CA LEU A 115 13.72 -4.79 16.79
C LEU A 115 14.17 -3.93 15.61
N LEU A 116 14.05 -2.61 15.73
CA LEU A 116 14.51 -1.67 14.72
C LEU A 116 16.02 -1.81 14.50
N ASP A 117 16.82 -1.87 15.58
CA ASP A 117 18.27 -2.05 15.52
C ASP A 117 18.63 -3.39 14.84
N ARG A 118 17.91 -4.47 15.13
CA ARG A 118 18.14 -5.78 14.50
C ARG A 118 17.81 -5.75 13.00
N VAL A 119 16.69 -5.20 12.61
CA VAL A 119 16.27 -5.09 11.20
C VAL A 119 17.25 -4.17 10.46
N GLU A 120 17.68 -3.08 11.06
CA GLU A 120 18.65 -2.14 10.49
C GLU A 120 20.00 -2.79 10.28
N ALA A 121 20.51 -3.56 11.27
CA ALA A 121 21.75 -4.31 11.16
C ALA A 121 21.70 -5.36 10.03
N VAL A 122 20.60 -6.11 9.91
CA VAL A 122 20.41 -7.08 8.82
C VAL A 122 20.28 -6.37 7.47
N ALA A 123 19.62 -5.23 7.42
CA ALA A 123 19.51 -4.43 6.21
C ALA A 123 20.87 -3.88 5.74
N ALA A 124 21.71 -3.44 6.67
CA ALA A 124 23.05 -2.90 6.39
C ALA A 124 24.06 -3.98 5.99
N ALA A 125 23.95 -5.18 6.54
CA ALA A 125 24.91 -6.29 6.31
C ALA A 125 24.85 -6.87 4.87
N GLY A 126 23.96 -6.39 3.98
CA GLY A 126 23.83 -6.90 2.61
C GLY A 126 23.31 -8.34 2.53
N VAL A 127 22.91 -8.93 3.65
CA VAL A 127 22.45 -10.33 3.75
C VAL A 127 20.96 -10.37 3.40
N SER A 128 20.56 -11.35 2.55
CA SER A 128 19.15 -11.59 2.23
C SER A 128 18.40 -12.04 3.49
N LEU A 129 17.20 -11.51 3.68
CA LEU A 129 16.28 -11.99 4.71
C LEU A 129 15.58 -13.29 4.31
N THR A 130 15.72 -13.74 3.05
CA THR A 130 15.07 -14.94 2.51
C THR A 130 15.92 -16.22 2.61
N LEU A 131 17.22 -16.15 2.92
CA LEU A 131 18.15 -17.27 2.72
C LEU A 131 19.03 -17.62 3.93
N ARG A 132 18.58 -17.58 5.16
CA ARG A 132 19.39 -18.05 6.28
C ARG A 132 18.89 -19.36 6.89
N GLU A 133 19.56 -20.43 6.53
CA GLU A 133 19.74 -21.64 7.36
C GLU A 133 20.89 -21.43 8.35
N GLN A 134 20.83 -20.53 9.33
CA GLN A 134 21.74 -20.65 10.48
C GLN A 134 21.41 -19.66 11.62
N GLN A 135 21.13 -20.23 12.78
CA GLN A 135 21.22 -19.66 14.15
C GLN A 135 20.64 -18.25 14.37
N GLY A 136 19.32 -18.18 14.45
CA GLY A 136 18.54 -17.00 14.84
C GLY A 136 17.07 -17.22 14.51
N PRO A 137 16.14 -16.38 15.01
CA PRO A 137 14.75 -16.46 14.58
C PRO A 137 14.68 -16.29 13.07
N GLU A 138 13.85 -17.10 12.42
CA GLU A 138 13.69 -17.08 10.97
C GLU A 138 13.39 -15.66 10.47
N PRO A 139 13.92 -15.23 9.32
CA PRO A 139 13.81 -13.85 8.84
C PRO A 139 12.38 -13.33 8.71
N TYR A 140 11.44 -14.22 8.32
CA TYR A 140 10.02 -13.88 8.27
C TYR A 140 9.44 -13.64 9.67
N SER A 141 9.93 -14.31 10.71
CA SER A 141 9.47 -14.09 12.09
C SER A 141 9.84 -12.70 12.59
N THR A 142 11.03 -12.21 12.25
CA THR A 142 11.47 -10.86 12.60
C THR A 142 10.62 -9.78 11.93
N LEU A 143 10.25 -9.97 10.66
CA LEU A 143 9.38 -9.02 9.96
C LEU A 143 7.93 -9.09 10.53
N THR A 144 7.45 -10.29 10.85
CA THR A 144 6.14 -10.44 11.50
C THR A 144 6.14 -9.74 12.87
N GLU A 145 7.18 -9.93 13.69
CA GLU A 145 7.33 -9.24 14.98
C GLU A 145 7.32 -7.72 14.82
N LEU A 146 8.03 -7.18 13.81
CA LEU A 146 8.05 -5.75 13.53
C LEU A 146 6.65 -5.23 13.15
N LEU A 147 5.93 -5.94 12.29
CA LEU A 147 4.56 -5.60 11.93
C LEU A 147 3.62 -5.61 13.14
N VAL A 148 3.76 -6.62 14.00
CA VAL A 148 2.97 -6.73 15.24
C VAL A 148 3.27 -5.56 16.17
N GLU A 149 4.53 -5.23 16.42
CA GLU A 149 4.88 -4.12 17.31
C GLU A 149 4.43 -2.75 16.77
N ILE A 150 4.54 -2.52 15.44
CA ILE A 150 3.99 -1.30 14.82
C ILE A 150 2.47 -1.26 14.94
N GLY A 151 1.80 -2.41 14.73
CA GLY A 151 0.34 -2.52 14.90
C GLY A 151 -0.11 -2.26 16.35
N ARG A 152 0.62 -2.80 17.34
CA ARG A 152 0.40 -2.50 18.75
C ARG A 152 0.56 -1.00 19.07
N ALA A 153 1.60 -0.39 18.50
CA ALA A 153 1.81 1.04 18.67
C ALA A 153 0.67 1.86 18.06
N ALA A 154 0.13 1.43 16.92
CA ALA A 154 -1.03 2.06 16.30
C ALA A 154 -2.31 1.92 17.17
N ILE A 155 -2.53 0.75 17.80
CA ILE A 155 -3.63 0.56 18.78
C ILE A 155 -3.48 1.57 19.95
N ARG A 156 -2.28 1.69 20.52
CA ARG A 156 -2.01 2.62 21.64
C ARG A 156 -2.18 4.09 21.23
N ARG A 157 -1.88 4.41 19.97
CA ARG A 157 -2.08 5.78 19.45
C ARG A 157 -3.56 6.14 19.32
N GLY A 158 -4.40 5.14 19.10
CA GLY A 158 -5.82 5.29 18.82
C GLY A 158 -6.08 5.86 17.42
N ASP A 159 -7.14 5.44 16.78
CA ASP A 159 -7.62 5.88 15.44
C ASP A 159 -6.53 6.03 14.34
N VAL A 160 -5.49 5.18 14.39
CA VAL A 160 -4.40 5.15 13.42
C VAL A 160 -4.34 3.79 12.76
N MET A 161 -4.36 3.79 11.43
CA MET A 161 -4.09 2.62 10.60
C MET A 161 -2.62 2.58 10.17
N VAL A 162 -2.12 1.39 9.88
CA VAL A 162 -0.86 1.19 9.16
C VAL A 162 -1.18 0.66 7.78
N LEU A 163 -0.88 1.42 6.74
CA LEU A 163 -1.12 1.04 5.35
C LEU A 163 0.19 0.68 4.66
N ILE A 164 0.28 -0.54 4.12
CA ILE A 164 1.42 -1.06 3.38
C ILE A 164 1.01 -1.24 1.93
N HIS A 165 1.76 -0.63 1.01
CA HIS A 165 1.54 -0.75 -0.42
C HIS A 165 2.75 -1.37 -1.12
N ILE A 166 2.57 -2.58 -1.68
CA ILE A 166 3.58 -3.29 -2.46
C ILE A 166 3.11 -3.36 -3.92
N ASP A 167 3.90 -2.75 -4.79
CA ASP A 167 3.60 -2.64 -6.22
C ASP A 167 4.43 -3.61 -7.05
N GLU A 168 3.86 -4.03 -8.18
CA GLU A 168 4.48 -4.93 -9.15
C GLU A 168 4.92 -6.28 -8.53
N VAL A 169 4.03 -6.88 -7.72
CA VAL A 169 4.32 -8.13 -7.00
C VAL A 169 4.69 -9.29 -7.92
N GLN A 170 4.32 -9.26 -9.21
CA GLN A 170 4.74 -10.26 -10.20
C GLN A 170 6.25 -10.27 -10.46
N ASN A 171 6.98 -9.19 -10.10
CA ASN A 171 8.43 -9.11 -10.26
C ASN A 171 9.20 -9.93 -9.20
N ILE A 172 8.50 -10.48 -8.19
CA ILE A 172 9.10 -11.37 -7.20
C ILE A 172 9.29 -12.74 -7.85
N ALA A 173 10.47 -12.96 -8.45
CA ALA A 173 10.75 -14.16 -9.22
C ALA A 173 10.90 -15.43 -8.36
N SER A 174 11.36 -15.29 -7.11
CA SER A 174 11.50 -16.42 -6.18
C SER A 174 10.15 -16.79 -5.56
N GLU A 175 9.71 -18.03 -5.79
CA GLU A 175 8.48 -18.58 -5.19
C GLU A 175 8.55 -18.61 -3.66
N ASP A 176 9.71 -18.99 -3.13
CA ASP A 176 9.91 -19.06 -1.68
C ASP A 176 9.86 -17.66 -1.07
N ALA A 177 10.47 -16.66 -1.70
CA ALA A 177 10.43 -15.28 -1.24
C ALA A 177 9.01 -14.70 -1.29
N LEU A 178 8.25 -14.98 -2.36
CA LEU A 178 6.85 -14.58 -2.47
C LEU A 178 6.00 -15.28 -1.40
N SER A 179 6.18 -16.59 -1.22
CA SER A 179 5.47 -17.36 -0.21
C SER A 179 5.74 -16.82 1.20
N GLN A 180 7.00 -16.60 1.56
CA GLN A 180 7.39 -16.03 2.84
C GLN A 180 6.80 -14.63 3.06
N LEU A 181 6.81 -13.78 2.04
CA LEU A 181 6.18 -12.46 2.11
C LEU A 181 4.68 -12.57 2.39
N LEU A 182 3.95 -13.39 1.63
CA LEU A 182 2.50 -13.57 1.80
C LEU A 182 2.15 -14.18 3.16
N VAL A 183 2.98 -15.13 3.65
CA VAL A 183 2.84 -15.69 5.01
C VAL A 183 3.00 -14.60 6.04
N THR A 184 4.10 -13.86 6.01
CA THR A 184 4.43 -12.78 6.96
C THR A 184 3.31 -11.73 7.04
N LEU A 185 2.89 -11.22 5.88
CA LEU A 185 1.83 -10.22 5.80
C LEU A 185 0.48 -10.79 6.25
N GLY A 186 0.20 -12.04 5.85
CA GLY A 186 -1.02 -12.73 6.24
C GLY A 186 -1.11 -13.01 7.73
N ASP A 187 -0.01 -13.42 8.36
CA ASP A 187 0.05 -13.66 9.80
C ASP A 187 -0.13 -12.36 10.59
N ALA A 188 0.51 -11.28 10.17
CA ALA A 188 0.30 -9.97 10.77
C ALA A 188 -1.16 -9.47 10.63
N LEU A 189 -1.81 -9.73 9.47
CA LEU A 189 -3.21 -9.37 9.26
C LEU A 189 -4.19 -10.16 10.13
N THR A 190 -3.84 -11.37 10.56
CA THR A 190 -4.69 -12.23 11.39
C THR A 190 -4.27 -12.25 12.85
N HIS A 191 -3.19 -11.53 13.20
CA HIS A 191 -2.72 -11.44 14.58
C HIS A 191 -3.76 -10.73 15.46
N GLU A 192 -4.07 -11.33 16.60
CA GLU A 192 -5.00 -10.80 17.58
C GLU A 192 -4.25 -10.42 18.87
N GLU A 193 -4.66 -9.30 19.45
CA GLU A 193 -4.17 -8.80 20.73
C GLU A 193 -5.34 -8.69 21.71
N ASP A 194 -5.10 -9.11 22.94
CA ASP A 194 -6.02 -8.88 24.03
C ASP A 194 -5.90 -7.42 24.50
N VAL A 195 -6.94 -6.65 24.29
CA VAL A 195 -7.01 -5.24 24.67
C VAL A 195 -8.00 -5.08 25.80
N GLU A 196 -7.56 -4.48 26.89
CA GLU A 196 -8.43 -4.14 28.02
C GLU A 196 -9.35 -2.98 27.63
N VAL A 197 -10.64 -3.18 27.79
CA VAL A 197 -11.66 -2.16 27.56
C VAL A 197 -12.19 -1.60 28.87
N PRO A 198 -12.86 -0.43 28.87
CA PRO A 198 -13.48 0.12 30.06
C PRO A 198 -14.37 -0.92 30.79
N GLY A 199 -14.07 -1.17 32.05
CA GLY A 199 -14.71 -2.24 32.84
C GLY A 199 -13.80 -3.44 33.12
N GLY A 200 -12.54 -3.43 32.66
CA GLY A 200 -11.51 -4.45 32.93
C GLY A 200 -11.66 -5.74 32.14
N MET A 201 -12.54 -5.78 31.14
CA MET A 201 -12.71 -6.93 30.26
C MET A 201 -11.67 -6.91 29.15
N LEU A 202 -11.07 -8.06 28.87
CA LEU A 202 -10.17 -8.27 27.71
C LEU A 202 -11.01 -8.67 26.50
N ILE A 203 -10.77 -7.99 25.38
CA ILE A 203 -11.32 -8.35 24.07
C ILE A 203 -10.21 -8.58 23.06
N ALA A 204 -10.32 -9.65 22.29
CA ALA A 204 -9.41 -9.90 21.17
C ALA A 204 -9.66 -8.90 20.04
N ARG A 205 -8.63 -8.22 19.59
CA ARG A 205 -8.67 -7.26 18.48
C ARG A 205 -7.58 -7.56 17.48
N THR A 206 -7.93 -7.57 16.20
CA THR A 206 -6.91 -7.62 15.14
C THR A 206 -6.17 -6.29 15.06
N LEU A 207 -4.91 -6.35 14.61
CA LEU A 207 -4.09 -5.16 14.43
C LEU A 207 -4.68 -4.23 13.36
N PRO A 208 -4.57 -2.89 13.52
CA PRO A 208 -5.04 -1.92 12.54
C PRO A 208 -4.07 -1.83 11.34
N LEU A 209 -3.86 -2.96 10.66
CA LEU A 209 -2.99 -3.09 9.51
C LEU A 209 -3.83 -3.28 8.24
N ALA A 210 -3.44 -2.63 7.15
CA ALA A 210 -3.96 -2.86 5.82
C ALA A 210 -2.81 -3.08 4.84
N VAL A 211 -2.94 -4.09 3.98
CA VAL A 211 -1.95 -4.42 2.96
C VAL A 211 -2.62 -4.38 1.60
N TYR A 212 -2.05 -3.60 0.69
CA TYR A 212 -2.42 -3.52 -0.71
C TYR A 212 -1.27 -4.03 -1.58
N LEU A 213 -1.57 -5.05 -2.38
CA LEU A 213 -0.68 -5.60 -3.40
C LEU A 213 -1.20 -5.17 -4.76
N THR A 214 -0.33 -4.68 -5.63
CA THR A 214 -0.70 -4.37 -7.01
C THR A 214 0.16 -5.16 -7.98
N GLY A 215 -0.41 -5.62 -9.09
CA GLY A 215 0.31 -6.43 -10.04
C GLY A 215 -0.44 -6.67 -11.35
N LEU A 216 0.19 -7.41 -12.24
CA LEU A 216 -0.39 -7.87 -13.49
C LEU A 216 -1.32 -9.08 -13.23
N PRO A 217 -2.23 -9.41 -14.17
CA PRO A 217 -3.19 -10.51 -14.01
C PRO A 217 -2.55 -11.86 -13.72
N GLU A 218 -1.36 -12.14 -14.29
CA GLU A 218 -0.61 -13.39 -14.12
C GLU A 218 -0.26 -13.68 -12.66
N PHE A 219 -0.24 -12.66 -11.81
CA PHE A 219 0.02 -12.84 -10.38
C PHE A 219 -1.03 -13.74 -9.71
N ALA A 220 -2.27 -13.74 -10.19
CA ALA A 220 -3.31 -14.64 -9.68
C ALA A 220 -2.92 -16.12 -9.86
N ASP A 221 -2.36 -16.46 -11.01
CA ASP A 221 -1.90 -17.81 -11.32
C ASP A 221 -0.64 -18.14 -10.52
N MET A 222 0.30 -17.21 -10.42
CA MET A 222 1.51 -17.37 -9.61
C MET A 222 1.19 -17.62 -8.13
N ALA A 223 0.21 -16.92 -7.57
CA ALA A 223 -0.21 -17.08 -6.18
C ALA A 223 -1.14 -18.29 -5.97
N GLY A 224 -1.89 -18.70 -6.98
CA GLY A 224 -2.91 -19.76 -6.91
C GLY A 224 -2.39 -21.17 -7.19
N ALA A 225 -1.44 -21.32 -8.11
CA ALA A 225 -0.97 -22.63 -8.58
C ALA A 225 0.07 -23.32 -7.66
N ARG A 226 0.54 -22.65 -6.61
CA ARG A 226 1.73 -23.05 -5.84
C ARG A 226 1.45 -23.14 -4.34
N LYS A 227 2.44 -23.61 -3.55
CA LYS A 227 2.38 -23.80 -2.08
C LYS A 227 1.85 -22.59 -1.28
N GLY A 228 1.81 -21.39 -1.89
CA GLY A 228 1.28 -20.16 -1.32
C GLY A 228 -0.23 -19.96 -1.45
N ALA A 229 -0.98 -20.85 -2.12
CA ALA A 229 -2.42 -20.68 -2.39
C ALA A 229 -3.27 -20.46 -1.13
N THR A 230 -2.88 -21.07 0.00
CA THR A 230 -3.57 -20.89 1.28
C THR A 230 -3.43 -19.46 1.81
N PHE A 231 -2.28 -18.86 1.63
CA PHE A 231 -2.02 -17.48 2.11
C PHE A 231 -2.58 -16.41 1.17
N ALA A 232 -2.67 -16.69 -0.14
CA ALA A 232 -3.34 -15.81 -1.08
C ALA A 232 -4.82 -15.59 -0.71
N ARG A 233 -5.47 -16.57 -0.05
CA ARG A 233 -6.85 -16.42 0.46
C ARG A 233 -7.00 -15.36 1.56
N ARG A 234 -5.91 -14.95 2.20
CA ARG A 234 -5.90 -13.83 3.16
C ARG A 234 -5.98 -12.47 2.47
N PHE A 235 -5.95 -12.46 1.13
CA PHE A 235 -6.09 -11.28 0.30
C PHE A 235 -7.34 -11.41 -0.58
N ARG A 236 -8.12 -10.34 -0.65
CA ARG A 236 -9.24 -10.23 -1.57
C ARG A 236 -8.73 -9.65 -2.88
N THR A 237 -8.82 -10.44 -3.94
CA THR A 237 -8.39 -10.02 -5.28
C THR A 237 -9.52 -9.26 -5.99
N THR A 238 -9.15 -8.16 -6.62
CA THR A 238 -10.01 -7.37 -7.52
C THR A 238 -9.24 -7.12 -8.80
N THR A 239 -9.83 -7.44 -9.94
CA THR A 239 -9.25 -7.14 -11.25
C THR A 239 -9.85 -5.85 -11.79
N LEU A 240 -8.99 -4.90 -12.15
CA LEU A 240 -9.40 -3.65 -12.79
C LEU A 240 -9.51 -3.85 -14.29
N GLY A 241 -10.64 -3.44 -14.86
CA GLY A 241 -10.82 -3.22 -16.29
C GLY A 241 -10.61 -1.75 -16.68
N PRO A 242 -10.75 -1.41 -17.95
CA PRO A 242 -10.80 -0.02 -18.42
C PRO A 242 -11.87 0.79 -17.67
N LEU A 243 -11.72 2.10 -17.66
CA LEU A 243 -12.79 3.00 -17.20
C LEU A 243 -13.97 2.94 -18.18
N GLY A 244 -15.19 3.02 -17.66
CA GLY A 244 -16.38 3.15 -18.48
C GLY A 244 -16.47 4.54 -19.11
N ASP A 245 -17.29 4.67 -20.17
CA ASP A 245 -17.45 5.92 -20.89
C ASP A 245 -17.99 7.04 -19.99
N ASP A 246 -18.90 6.75 -19.07
CA ASP A 246 -19.44 7.71 -18.12
C ASP A 246 -18.37 8.22 -17.13
N ASP A 247 -17.51 7.32 -16.64
CA ASP A 247 -16.38 7.68 -15.78
C ASP A 247 -15.39 8.56 -16.52
N LEU A 248 -15.11 8.22 -17.80
CA LEU A 248 -14.20 8.99 -18.64
C LEU A 248 -14.80 10.37 -18.96
N ALA A 249 -16.06 10.43 -19.34
CA ALA A 249 -16.77 11.71 -19.58
C ALA A 249 -16.76 12.60 -18.33
N SER A 250 -17.02 12.02 -17.16
CA SER A 250 -16.95 12.73 -15.87
C SER A 250 -15.55 13.27 -15.58
N ALA A 251 -14.50 12.51 -15.91
CA ALA A 251 -13.12 12.95 -15.73
C ALA A 251 -12.73 14.10 -16.66
N LEU A 252 -13.27 14.14 -17.85
CA LEU A 252 -12.95 15.15 -18.85
C LEU A 252 -13.77 16.44 -18.66
N GLN A 253 -14.92 16.34 -18.00
CA GLN A 253 -15.85 17.47 -17.82
C GLN A 253 -15.20 18.75 -17.26
N PRO A 254 -14.34 18.72 -16.22
CA PRO A 254 -13.69 19.93 -15.73
C PRO A 254 -12.81 20.60 -16.79
N PHE A 255 -12.12 19.82 -17.62
CA PHE A 255 -11.26 20.36 -18.67
C PHE A 255 -12.03 20.98 -19.84
N LEU A 256 -13.28 20.56 -20.03
CA LEU A 256 -14.19 21.15 -21.04
C LEU A 256 -14.85 22.44 -20.55
N VAL A 257 -15.23 22.48 -19.27
CA VAL A 257 -16.05 23.57 -18.69
C VAL A 257 -15.17 24.61 -17.99
N GLU A 258 -14.25 24.19 -17.16
CA GLU A 258 -13.40 25.07 -16.36
C GLU A 258 -12.05 25.35 -17.04
N GLY A 259 -11.58 24.43 -17.88
CA GLY A 259 -10.27 24.49 -18.51
C GLY A 259 -9.13 24.33 -17.49
N TRP A 260 -7.91 24.64 -17.92
CA TRP A 260 -6.72 24.68 -17.07
C TRP A 260 -5.83 25.86 -17.44
N GLU A 261 -4.97 26.24 -16.52
CA GLU A 261 -4.05 27.35 -16.72
C GLU A 261 -2.71 26.84 -17.26
N ILE A 262 -2.21 27.51 -18.30
CA ILE A 262 -0.84 27.36 -18.80
C ILE A 262 -0.12 28.69 -18.59
N SER A 263 1.15 28.60 -18.23
CA SER A 263 2.00 29.78 -18.06
C SER A 263 3.03 29.83 -19.19
N ASP A 264 3.09 30.94 -19.89
CA ASP A 264 4.11 31.24 -20.89
C ASP A 264 4.93 32.44 -20.42
N ASP A 265 6.25 32.37 -20.55
CA ASP A 265 7.18 33.41 -20.13
C ASP A 265 6.97 34.75 -20.88
N ARG A 266 6.29 34.72 -22.03
CA ARG A 266 6.03 35.88 -22.89
C ARG A 266 4.62 36.41 -22.77
N GLU A 267 3.62 35.56 -22.64
CA GLU A 267 2.21 35.88 -22.65
C GLU A 267 1.54 35.85 -21.27
N GLY A 268 2.30 35.39 -20.23
CA GLY A 268 1.75 35.23 -18.90
C GLY A 268 0.89 33.97 -18.75
N THR A 269 -0.05 33.99 -17.82
CA THR A 269 -0.93 32.85 -17.54
C THR A 269 -2.20 32.95 -18.38
N THR A 270 -2.46 31.93 -19.20
CA THR A 270 -3.65 31.84 -20.06
C THR A 270 -4.47 30.61 -19.69
N ARG A 271 -5.79 30.74 -19.65
CA ARG A 271 -6.71 29.61 -19.46
C ARG A 271 -7.07 28.98 -20.80
N VAL A 272 -6.89 27.65 -20.88
CA VAL A 272 -7.20 26.85 -22.06
C VAL A 272 -8.27 25.81 -21.76
N PHE A 273 -8.97 25.34 -22.77
CA PHE A 273 -10.05 24.36 -22.66
C PHE A 273 -9.78 23.16 -23.58
N MET A 274 -10.29 22.00 -23.20
CA MET A 274 -10.33 20.87 -24.10
C MET A 274 -11.40 21.08 -25.16
N GLU A 275 -11.07 20.78 -26.40
CA GLU A 275 -12.06 20.84 -27.49
C GLU A 275 -12.95 19.59 -27.43
N PRO A 276 -14.27 19.73 -27.70
CA PRO A 276 -15.24 18.62 -27.67
C PRO A 276 -14.87 17.46 -28.61
N GLU A 277 -14.18 17.76 -29.70
CA GLU A 277 -13.79 16.82 -30.75
C GLU A 277 -12.59 15.93 -30.31
N ALA A 278 -11.92 16.28 -29.21
CA ALA A 278 -10.79 15.54 -28.66
C ALA A 278 -11.23 14.42 -27.67
N ARG A 279 -12.52 14.08 -27.66
CA ARG A 279 -13.10 13.03 -26.79
C ARG A 279 -12.77 11.62 -27.25
#